data_12ffd3b6d80b1f2802e8a9efef2f4f36
#
_entry.id   12ffd3b6d80b1f2802e8a9efef2f4f36
#
_cell.length_a   1.000
_cell.length_b   1.000
_cell.length_c   1.000
_cell.angle_alpha   90.00
_cell.angle_beta   90.00
_cell.angle_gamma   90.00
#
_symmetry.space_group_name_H-M   'P 1'
#
loop_
_entity.id
_entity.type
_entity.pdbx_description
1 polymer ?
#
loop_
_entity_poly.entity_id
_entity_poly.type
_entity_poly.pdbx_seq_one_letter_code
_entity_poly.pdbx_strand_id
1 'polypeptide(L)'
;MPPASRLTDMHTCPKVEPGPVPHVGGPISGPGVPTVLIGSIPAAVVGDMCVCVGPPDTIAKGSATVLIGGKPAARLGDSTGHGGVIVAGFPTVLIGG
;
A
#
# COMPACT_ATOMS: atom_id res chain seq x y z
N MET A 1 8.50 9.85 -10.47
CA MET A 1 7.39 10.08 -9.54
C MET A 1 6.37 8.96 -9.72
N PRO A 2 6.32 8.00 -8.81
CA PRO A 2 5.38 6.89 -8.95
C PRO A 2 3.93 7.31 -8.71
N PRO A 3 2.96 6.58 -9.31
CA PRO A 3 1.55 6.82 -9.07
C PRO A 3 1.17 6.62 -7.60
N ALA A 4 0.26 7.46 -7.10
CA ALA A 4 -0.26 7.35 -5.74
C ALA A 4 -1.10 6.08 -5.58
N SER A 5 -0.97 5.40 -4.46
CA SER A 5 -1.78 4.23 -4.13
C SER A 5 -2.96 4.60 -3.25
N ARG A 6 -4.02 3.82 -3.35
CA ARG A 6 -5.30 4.05 -2.67
C ARG A 6 -5.75 2.76 -2.01
N LEU A 7 -6.78 2.87 -1.17
CA LEU A 7 -7.47 1.65 -0.72
C LEU A 7 -7.92 0.85 -1.96
N THR A 8 -7.94 -0.45 -1.85
CA THR A 8 -8.23 -1.43 -2.90
C THR A 8 -7.14 -1.64 -3.95
N ASP A 9 -6.10 -0.81 -3.98
CA ASP A 9 -4.94 -1.08 -4.85
C ASP A 9 -4.21 -2.33 -4.35
N MET A 10 -3.73 -3.15 -5.30
CA MET A 10 -3.15 -4.46 -4.99
C MET A 10 -1.68 -4.37 -4.59
N HIS A 11 -1.26 -5.29 -3.74
CA HIS A 11 0.16 -5.51 -3.44
C HIS A 11 0.51 -6.98 -3.61
N THR A 12 1.79 -7.27 -3.79
CA THR A 12 2.31 -8.64 -3.78
C THR A 12 2.86 -8.99 -2.40
N CYS A 13 2.89 -10.28 -2.09
CA CYS A 13 3.48 -10.78 -0.85
C CYS A 13 4.25 -12.05 -1.14
N PRO A 14 5.60 -12.03 -1.06
CA PRO A 14 6.42 -13.19 -1.43
C PRO A 14 6.58 -14.21 -0.30
N LYS A 15 6.08 -13.93 0.88
CA LYS A 15 6.23 -14.84 2.03
C LYS A 15 5.51 -16.16 1.83
N VAL A 16 6.04 -17.19 2.49
CA VAL A 16 5.45 -18.52 2.55
C VAL A 16 5.34 -18.93 4.00
N GLU A 17 4.16 -19.31 4.44
CA GLU A 17 3.95 -19.86 5.78
C GLU A 17 4.50 -21.29 5.86
N PRO A 18 4.90 -21.76 7.07
CA PRO A 18 5.26 -23.15 7.22
C PRO A 18 4.14 -24.08 6.79
N GLY A 19 4.54 -25.10 6.01
CA GLY A 19 3.56 -26.05 5.63
C GLY A 19 3.38 -26.44 4.17
N PRO A 20 4.01 -25.89 3.11
CA PRO A 20 4.23 -24.48 2.82
C PRO A 20 2.97 -23.83 2.26
N VAL A 21 2.45 -22.81 2.92
CA VAL A 21 1.28 -22.05 2.46
C VAL A 21 1.77 -20.69 1.99
N PRO A 22 1.73 -20.38 0.69
CA PRO A 22 2.19 -19.08 0.20
C PRO A 22 1.24 -17.97 0.62
N HIS A 23 1.84 -16.82 1.00
CA HIS A 23 1.07 -15.61 1.17
C HIS A 23 0.68 -15.08 -0.20
N VAL A 24 -0.62 -14.93 -0.40
CA VAL A 24 -1.14 -14.30 -1.62
C VAL A 24 -1.40 -12.85 -1.30
N GLY A 25 -0.84 -11.93 -2.10
CA GLY A 25 -1.10 -10.52 -1.96
C GLY A 25 -2.57 -10.19 -2.22
N GLY A 26 -2.98 -9.02 -1.80
CA GLY A 26 -4.35 -8.58 -1.95
C GLY A 26 -4.47 -7.06 -1.95
N PRO A 27 -5.69 -6.53 -1.81
CA PRO A 27 -5.89 -5.08 -1.80
C PRO A 27 -5.44 -4.45 -0.49
N ILE A 28 -5.10 -3.16 -0.56
CA ILE A 28 -4.89 -2.34 0.62
C ILE A 28 -6.25 -2.14 1.29
N SER A 29 -6.40 -2.59 2.53
CA SER A 29 -7.69 -2.53 3.23
C SER A 29 -7.86 -1.28 4.09
N GLY A 30 -6.81 -0.62 4.43
CA GLY A 30 -6.94 0.64 5.12
C GLY A 30 -6.40 0.68 6.54
N PRO A 31 -6.81 1.69 7.27
CA PRO A 31 -7.99 2.55 7.08
C PRO A 31 -7.88 3.65 6.01
N GLY A 32 -6.69 3.97 5.52
CA GLY A 32 -6.50 5.08 4.60
C GLY A 32 -6.77 6.44 5.24
N VAL A 33 -6.80 7.48 4.42
CA VAL A 33 -7.14 8.83 4.85
C VAL A 33 -8.40 9.27 4.11
N PRO A 34 -9.59 9.14 4.73
CA PRO A 34 -10.85 9.36 4.03
C PRO A 34 -11.11 10.83 3.65
N THR A 35 -10.36 11.76 4.22
CA THR A 35 -10.46 13.18 3.86
C THR A 35 -9.62 13.53 2.61
N VAL A 36 -8.79 12.62 2.15
CA VAL A 36 -7.98 12.80 0.93
C VAL A 36 -8.35 11.69 -0.05
N LEU A 37 -9.05 12.05 -1.11
CA LEU A 37 -9.50 11.10 -2.12
C LEU A 37 -8.63 11.21 -3.37
N ILE A 38 -8.20 10.07 -3.87
CA ILE A 38 -7.46 9.95 -5.13
C ILE A 38 -8.35 9.12 -6.05
N GLY A 39 -8.88 9.75 -7.10
CA GLY A 39 -9.85 9.09 -7.96
C GLY A 39 -11.09 8.61 -7.20
N SER A 40 -11.56 9.43 -6.24
CA SER A 40 -12.72 9.15 -5.40
C SER A 40 -12.54 8.00 -4.40
N ILE A 41 -11.31 7.55 -4.17
CA ILE A 41 -10.99 6.49 -3.22
C ILE A 41 -10.00 7.02 -2.19
N PRO A 42 -10.17 6.70 -0.89
CA PRO A 42 -9.26 7.20 0.13
C PRO A 42 -7.79 6.86 -0.15
N ALA A 43 -6.90 7.82 0.08
CA ALA A 43 -5.48 7.63 -0.12
C ALA A 43 -4.90 6.63 0.87
N ALA A 44 -3.94 5.81 0.43
CA ALA A 44 -3.19 4.91 1.28
C ALA A 44 -1.92 5.59 1.80
N VAL A 45 -1.54 5.25 3.02
CA VAL A 45 -0.35 5.80 3.68
C VAL A 45 0.41 4.70 4.41
N VAL A 46 1.63 5.01 4.84
CA VAL A 46 2.42 4.08 5.65
C VAL A 46 1.64 3.69 6.91
N GLY A 47 1.66 2.42 7.24
CA GLY A 47 0.92 1.85 8.36
C GLY A 47 -0.44 1.28 8.00
N ASP A 48 -0.95 1.55 6.80
CA ASP A 48 -2.20 0.95 6.35
C ASP A 48 -2.05 -0.55 6.16
N MET A 49 -3.12 -1.27 6.48
CA MET A 49 -3.15 -2.72 6.39
C MET A 49 -3.41 -3.16 4.95
N CYS A 50 -2.78 -4.28 4.59
CA CYS A 50 -2.99 -4.92 3.30
C CYS A 50 -3.48 -6.34 3.54
N VAL A 51 -4.44 -6.79 2.73
CA VAL A 51 -4.92 -8.17 2.82
C VAL A 51 -3.83 -9.11 2.35
N CYS A 52 -3.52 -10.11 3.18
CA CYS A 52 -2.52 -11.13 2.87
C CYS A 52 -2.96 -12.44 3.50
N VAL A 53 -2.66 -13.56 2.87
CA VAL A 53 -2.91 -14.87 3.46
C VAL A 53 -1.96 -15.04 4.65
N GLY A 54 -2.53 -15.42 5.82
CA GLY A 54 -1.80 -15.45 7.08
C GLY A 54 -1.90 -14.10 7.80
N PRO A 55 -0.86 -13.66 8.52
CA PRO A 55 -0.91 -12.37 9.22
C PRO A 55 -1.07 -11.21 8.23
N PRO A 56 -1.84 -10.16 8.60
CA PRO A 56 -1.97 -9.00 7.72
C PRO A 56 -0.62 -8.36 7.43
N ASP A 57 -0.48 -7.85 6.21
CA ASP A 57 0.68 -7.06 5.82
C ASP A 57 0.42 -5.58 6.10
N THR A 58 1.45 -4.78 6.19
CA THR A 58 1.34 -3.33 6.38
C THR A 58 2.26 -2.61 5.42
N ILE A 59 1.86 -1.41 5.00
CA ILE A 59 2.71 -0.58 4.15
C ILE A 59 3.86 -0.05 5.00
N ALA A 60 5.10 -0.37 4.61
CA ALA A 60 6.29 -0.04 5.38
C ALA A 60 7.05 1.17 4.84
N LYS A 61 6.86 1.52 3.57
CA LYS A 61 7.58 2.62 2.92
C LYS A 61 6.61 3.51 2.16
N GLY A 62 6.89 4.79 2.17
CA GLY A 62 6.11 5.78 1.44
C GLY A 62 6.98 6.97 1.04
N SER A 63 6.34 8.04 0.57
CA SER A 63 7.03 9.26 0.17
C SER A 63 7.74 9.91 1.36
N ALA A 64 9.00 10.30 1.16
CA ALA A 64 9.74 11.04 2.19
C ALA A 64 9.33 12.51 2.27
N THR A 65 8.67 13.03 1.24
CA THR A 65 8.37 14.46 1.13
C THR A 65 6.87 14.79 1.11
N VAL A 66 6.02 13.81 0.82
CA VAL A 66 4.57 14.02 0.74
C VAL A 66 3.89 13.27 1.88
N LEU A 67 3.23 14.01 2.76
CA LEU A 67 2.48 13.45 3.88
C LEU A 67 0.99 13.63 3.63
N ILE A 68 0.22 12.59 3.91
CA ILE A 68 -1.23 12.60 3.86
C ILE A 68 -1.73 12.18 5.23
N GLY A 69 -2.51 13.05 5.87
CA GLY A 69 -2.95 12.82 7.24
C GLY A 69 -1.81 12.68 8.24
N GLY A 70 -0.68 13.35 7.99
CA GLY A 70 0.50 13.29 8.84
C GLY A 70 1.38 12.06 8.64
N LYS A 71 1.08 11.20 7.66
CA LYS A 71 1.84 9.97 7.39
C LYS A 71 2.35 9.97 5.95
N PRO A 72 3.52 9.33 5.69
CA PRO A 72 4.05 9.25 4.32
C PRO A 72 3.05 8.62 3.36
N ALA A 73 2.84 9.26 2.22
CA ALA A 73 1.92 8.77 1.19
C ALA A 73 2.45 7.50 0.55
N ALA A 74 1.60 6.48 0.40
CA ALA A 74 1.96 5.24 -0.27
C ALA A 74 1.87 5.39 -1.79
N ARG A 75 2.76 4.68 -2.49
CA ARG A 75 2.88 4.79 -3.95
C ARG A 75 3.10 3.41 -4.54
N LEU A 76 2.83 3.29 -5.85
CA LEU A 76 3.20 2.09 -6.60
C LEU A 76 4.71 1.84 -6.44
N GLY A 77 5.08 0.61 -6.12
CA GLY A 77 6.47 0.21 -5.90
C GLY A 77 6.95 0.34 -4.46
N ASP A 78 6.17 0.95 -3.56
CA ASP A 78 6.54 1.02 -2.15
C ASP A 78 6.44 -0.36 -1.50
N SER A 79 7.36 -0.64 -0.58
CA SER A 79 7.46 -1.96 0.04
C SER A 79 6.51 -2.11 1.22
N THR A 80 6.13 -3.38 1.46
CA THR A 80 5.31 -3.76 2.62
C THR A 80 6.16 -4.54 3.63
N GLY A 81 5.62 -4.70 4.85
CA GLY A 81 6.34 -5.35 5.94
C GLY A 81 6.73 -6.80 5.66
N HIS A 82 5.97 -7.51 4.84
CA HIS A 82 6.29 -8.87 4.43
C HIS A 82 7.31 -8.97 3.29
N GLY A 83 7.84 -7.85 2.82
CA GLY A 83 8.80 -7.82 1.72
C GLY A 83 8.17 -7.78 0.34
N GLY A 84 6.87 -7.56 0.27
CA GLY A 84 6.17 -7.34 -1.00
C GLY A 84 6.23 -5.91 -1.46
N VAL A 85 5.55 -5.63 -2.56
CA VAL A 85 5.46 -4.27 -3.12
C VAL A 85 4.04 -3.98 -3.57
N ILE A 86 3.68 -2.69 -3.55
CA ILE A 86 2.42 -2.21 -4.12
C ILE A 86 2.57 -2.22 -5.64
N VAL A 87 1.62 -2.85 -6.33
CA VAL A 87 1.70 -3.07 -7.79
C VAL A 87 0.64 -2.30 -8.56
N ALA A 88 -0.16 -1.49 -7.90
CA ALA A 88 -1.18 -0.66 -8.54
C ALA A 88 -1.18 0.74 -7.94
N GLY A 89 -1.59 1.70 -8.75
CA GLY A 89 -1.71 3.10 -8.34
C GLY A 89 -2.56 3.88 -9.32
N PHE A 90 -2.87 5.13 -8.96
CA PHE A 90 -3.69 6.00 -9.80
C PHE A 90 -2.77 6.83 -10.72
N PRO A 91 -2.72 6.53 -12.01
CA PRO A 91 -1.65 7.05 -12.89
C PRO A 91 -1.70 8.56 -13.14
N THR A 92 -2.80 9.22 -12.84
CA THR A 92 -2.90 10.66 -13.00
C THR A 92 -2.46 11.45 -11.77
N VAL A 93 -2.19 10.78 -10.64
CA VAL A 93 -1.70 11.40 -9.41
C VAL A 93 -0.34 10.81 -9.09
N LEU A 94 0.71 11.60 -9.24
CA LEU A 94 2.09 11.17 -9.03
C LEU A 94 2.63 11.78 -7.75
N ILE A 95 3.32 10.98 -6.95
CA ILE A 95 3.88 11.39 -5.67
C ILE A 95 5.39 11.16 -5.72
N GLY A 96 6.15 12.25 -5.54
CA GLY A 96 7.60 12.19 -5.53
C GLY A 96 8.18 11.82 -4.17
N GLY A 97 9.46 11.95 -4.08
CA GLY A 97 10.22 11.70 -2.87
C GLY A 97 10.64 10.28 -2.68
#